data_ecafeebbab8d0f374bddeee831fadf9a
#
_entry.id   ecafeebbab8d0f374bddeee831fadf9a
#
_cell.length_a   1.000
_cell.length_b   1.000
_cell.length_c   1.000
_cell.angle_alpha   90.00
_cell.angle_beta   90.00
_cell.angle_gamma   90.00
#
_symmetry.space_group_name_H-M   'P 1'
#
loop_
_entity.id
_entity.type
_entity.pdbx_description
1 polymer ?
#
loop_
_entity_poly.entity_id
_entity_poly.type
_entity_poly.pdbx_seq_one_letter_code
_entity_poly.pdbx_strand_id
1 'polypeptide(L)'
;MLSTSRHGRETSQSFHINSTVTSRYATTIITSRVVNRMNESKEIEFHVQIPKNAFISKFRMLIDGQMYDGVVKTKEQAQQQYTQAVSRGQSAGIVSSVGRTMEEFKTSVTVAAHKKVTFELTYEELLKRTHGKYELQIYARPMQPVKDFKADVHIHEKAGISFVDVKGGLSTNALANAITKTLADKQAWVYFYPTVDQQKTCDSCGEWGLSGDLIVVYDVNRTSDGYFVHHFAPSNLLRIPKNVVFVIDRSGSMHGRKIQQTRTALIHILNDLAEDDYLGLVSFDSKISHWRRELVQATRANLEGAKRFAYGITDRGTTDINAAVLEGTRMLNAHPRKSSASILILLTDGDPTSGVTNLEQIQSNVKQAIAGKFPLYCLGFGFDVNFEFLEKMSLGNSGAARRIYEDSDADLQLKGFYEEVATPLLTDIAMTYVGGTNLTQTNFSHYYDGSEIVVAGEIIDNNIENFVPEVVAISVRINLQLTFSKTNEFVDSSTGIADGLLQRVWAYLTVKQLLEKELLVSGPEKEKVKNDTLKLSLKYSFVTPLTSMVVTKPQGEDMDVLHKPKEGGVVRSDSHATPANSKYLLPCHLFYGFNDSKMHHNEMMIKHYFYFLNNH
;
A
#
# COMPACT_ATOMS: atom_id res chain seq x y z
N MET A 1 -15.28 -3.73 -18.26
CA MET A 1 -16.69 -3.97 -18.66
C MET A 1 -16.76 -5.34 -19.30
N LEU A 2 -17.39 -6.29 -18.65
CA LEU A 2 -17.76 -7.55 -19.29
C LEU A 2 -18.87 -7.21 -20.29
N SER A 3 -18.62 -7.39 -21.58
CA SER A 3 -19.66 -7.35 -22.60
C SER A 3 -20.60 -8.53 -22.35
N THR A 4 -21.68 -8.28 -21.68
CA THR A 4 -22.75 -9.27 -21.47
C THR A 4 -23.57 -9.42 -22.72
N SER A 5 -23.30 -10.43 -23.53
CA SER A 5 -24.35 -10.99 -24.39
C SER A 5 -25.37 -11.70 -23.49
N ARG A 6 -26.60 -11.31 -23.56
CA ARG A 6 -27.75 -11.74 -22.73
C ARG A 6 -28.19 -13.18 -23.00
N HIS A 7 -27.39 -14.20 -23.12
CA HIS A 7 -27.83 -15.60 -23.12
C HIS A 7 -26.63 -16.53 -22.92
N GLY A 8 -26.59 -17.20 -21.80
CA GLY A 8 -25.62 -18.25 -21.47
C GLY A 8 -24.60 -17.82 -20.40
N ARG A 9 -24.93 -17.99 -19.11
CA ARG A 9 -24.05 -17.64 -18.00
C ARG A 9 -22.98 -18.73 -17.81
N GLU A 10 -21.73 -18.34 -17.89
CA GLU A 10 -20.63 -19.05 -17.24
C GLU A 10 -20.97 -19.18 -15.75
N THR A 11 -20.74 -20.35 -15.15
CA THR A 11 -20.98 -20.51 -13.72
C THR A 11 -19.66 -20.71 -13.00
N SER A 12 -19.23 -19.69 -12.24
CA SER A 12 -18.20 -19.91 -11.23
C SER A 12 -18.69 -20.94 -10.20
N GLN A 13 -17.94 -22.02 -10.04
CA GLN A 13 -18.30 -23.09 -9.11
C GLN A 13 -17.76 -22.82 -7.72
N SER A 14 -16.51 -22.34 -7.63
CA SER A 14 -15.91 -21.98 -6.36
C SER A 14 -14.94 -20.81 -6.51
N PHE A 15 -14.85 -20.03 -5.46
CA PHE A 15 -13.88 -18.95 -5.30
C PHE A 15 -13.32 -19.04 -3.88
N HIS A 16 -12.08 -19.50 -3.78
CA HIS A 16 -11.41 -19.70 -2.51
C HIS A 16 -10.23 -18.77 -2.39
N ILE A 17 -10.11 -18.12 -1.24
CA ILE A 17 -8.97 -17.32 -0.84
C ILE A 17 -8.37 -17.98 0.40
N ASN A 18 -7.09 -18.31 0.34
CA ASN A 18 -6.36 -18.86 1.48
C ASN A 18 -5.16 -17.96 1.74
N SER A 19 -5.12 -17.33 2.90
CA SER A 19 -4.04 -16.45 3.31
C SER A 19 -3.36 -17.00 4.56
N THR A 20 -2.06 -17.19 4.48
CA THR A 20 -1.22 -17.59 5.62
C THR A 20 -0.27 -16.45 5.95
N VAL A 21 -0.31 -15.99 7.18
CA VAL A 21 0.58 -14.96 7.71
C VAL A 21 1.54 -15.59 8.70
N THR A 22 2.83 -15.43 8.46
CA THR A 22 3.88 -15.88 9.38
C THR A 22 4.92 -14.78 9.51
N SER A 23 5.22 -14.37 10.73
CA SER A 23 6.17 -13.28 10.97
C SER A 23 5.83 -12.01 10.16
N ARG A 24 4.56 -11.62 10.14
CA ARG A 24 3.98 -10.49 9.39
C ARG A 24 4.08 -10.63 7.86
N TYR A 25 4.68 -11.71 7.37
CA TYR A 25 4.74 -11.98 5.93
C TYR A 25 3.53 -12.81 5.52
N ALA A 26 2.71 -12.23 4.68
CA ALA A 26 1.48 -12.83 4.19
C ALA A 26 1.70 -13.48 2.83
N THR A 27 1.28 -14.72 2.69
CA THR A 27 1.16 -15.43 1.42
C THR A 27 -0.31 -15.72 1.18
N THR A 28 -0.87 -15.14 0.14
CA THR A 28 -2.29 -15.30 -0.21
C THR A 28 -2.44 -16.04 -1.53
N ILE A 29 -3.25 -17.09 -1.51
CA ILE A 29 -3.57 -17.92 -2.67
C ILE A 29 -5.05 -17.73 -3.00
N ILE A 30 -5.34 -17.27 -4.21
CA ILE A 30 -6.70 -17.13 -4.73
C ILE A 30 -6.93 -18.22 -5.78
N THR A 31 -7.93 -19.05 -5.55
CA THR A 31 -8.32 -20.14 -6.46
C THR A 31 -9.74 -19.91 -6.98
N SER A 32 -9.90 -19.80 -8.28
CA SER A 32 -11.19 -19.69 -8.96
C SER A 32 -11.42 -20.88 -9.88
N ARG A 33 -12.55 -21.58 -9.70
CA ARG A 33 -12.95 -22.69 -10.57
C ARG A 33 -14.18 -22.30 -11.37
N VAL A 34 -14.02 -22.30 -12.69
CA VAL A 34 -15.07 -21.89 -13.64
C VAL A 34 -15.36 -23.01 -14.62
N VAL A 35 -16.64 -23.16 -14.98
CA VAL A 35 -17.10 -24.12 -16.00
C VAL A 35 -17.71 -23.36 -17.15
N ASN A 36 -17.24 -23.62 -18.35
CA ASN A 36 -17.94 -23.22 -19.55
C ASN A 36 -19.11 -24.18 -19.80
N ARG A 37 -20.34 -23.71 -19.62
CA ARG A 37 -21.56 -24.49 -19.87
C ARG A 37 -22.17 -24.28 -21.26
N MET A 38 -21.50 -23.47 -22.09
CA MET A 38 -21.92 -23.19 -23.43
C MET A 38 -21.59 -24.36 -24.37
N ASN A 39 -22.30 -24.43 -25.49
CA ASN A 39 -22.03 -25.38 -26.56
C ASN A 39 -20.88 -24.92 -27.48
N GLU A 40 -20.21 -23.83 -27.17
CA GLU A 40 -19.11 -23.22 -27.91
C GLU A 40 -17.94 -22.87 -26.98
N SER A 41 -16.76 -22.73 -27.54
CA SER A 41 -15.59 -22.26 -26.81
C SER A 41 -15.80 -20.82 -26.36
N LYS A 42 -15.40 -20.51 -25.12
CA LYS A 42 -15.57 -19.18 -24.55
C LYS A 42 -14.30 -18.69 -23.86
N GLU A 43 -13.99 -17.41 -24.05
CA GLU A 43 -12.94 -16.73 -23.31
C GLU A 43 -13.44 -16.47 -21.88
N ILE A 44 -12.71 -16.99 -20.89
CA ILE A 44 -12.96 -16.80 -19.47
C ILE A 44 -11.88 -15.88 -18.91
N GLU A 45 -12.31 -14.77 -18.33
CA GLU A 45 -11.41 -13.82 -17.66
C GLU A 45 -11.29 -14.15 -16.17
N PHE A 46 -10.05 -14.10 -15.67
CA PHE A 46 -9.74 -14.11 -14.26
C PHE A 46 -9.20 -12.74 -13.86
N HIS A 47 -9.92 -12.07 -12.98
CA HIS A 47 -9.63 -10.72 -12.55
C HIS A 47 -9.59 -10.65 -11.03
N VAL A 48 -8.49 -10.17 -10.46
CA VAL A 48 -8.26 -10.04 -9.02
C VAL A 48 -7.62 -8.68 -8.72
N GLN A 49 -8.03 -8.07 -7.62
CA GLN A 49 -7.34 -6.93 -7.03
C GLN A 49 -6.39 -7.42 -5.94
N ILE A 50 -5.18 -6.90 -5.92
CA ILE A 50 -4.15 -7.22 -4.92
C ILE A 50 -3.63 -5.94 -4.27
N PRO A 51 -3.12 -6.00 -3.01
CA PRO A 51 -2.52 -4.87 -2.35
C PRO A 51 -1.35 -4.27 -3.14
N LYS A 52 -1.22 -2.95 -3.15
CA LYS A 52 -0.14 -2.23 -3.86
C LYS A 52 1.29 -2.64 -3.45
N ASN A 53 1.44 -3.07 -2.22
CA ASN A 53 2.72 -3.51 -1.67
C ASN A 53 3.01 -4.98 -1.94
N ALA A 54 2.08 -5.75 -2.49
CA ALA A 54 2.25 -7.18 -2.78
C ALA A 54 3.04 -7.44 -4.06
N PHE A 55 3.71 -8.59 -4.12
CA PHE A 55 4.27 -9.16 -5.35
C PHE A 55 3.56 -10.47 -5.68
N ILE A 56 3.17 -10.62 -6.95
CA ILE A 56 2.74 -11.92 -7.46
C ILE A 56 3.99 -12.81 -7.54
N SER A 57 3.92 -13.98 -6.92
CA SER A 57 5.02 -14.95 -6.90
C SER A 57 4.71 -16.24 -7.67
N LYS A 58 3.42 -16.55 -7.88
CA LYS A 58 2.99 -17.75 -8.60
C LYS A 58 1.66 -17.55 -9.29
N PHE A 59 1.52 -18.11 -10.47
CA PHE A 59 0.26 -18.25 -11.16
C PHE A 59 0.18 -19.61 -11.84
N ARG A 60 -0.98 -20.27 -11.73
CA ARG A 60 -1.25 -21.57 -12.32
C ARG A 60 -2.61 -21.60 -13.00
N MET A 61 -2.71 -22.39 -14.04
CA MET A 61 -3.98 -22.76 -14.66
C MET A 61 -4.08 -24.28 -14.76
N LEU A 62 -5.19 -24.84 -14.32
CA LEU A 62 -5.54 -26.25 -14.56
C LEU A 62 -6.65 -26.28 -15.60
N ILE A 63 -6.35 -26.79 -16.79
CA ILE A 63 -7.28 -26.89 -17.93
C ILE A 63 -7.35 -28.37 -18.30
N ASP A 64 -8.56 -28.95 -18.24
CA ASP A 64 -8.81 -30.37 -18.56
C ASP A 64 -7.89 -31.38 -17.85
N GLY A 65 -7.51 -31.09 -16.60
CA GLY A 65 -6.60 -31.94 -15.83
C GLY A 65 -5.12 -31.66 -16.04
N GLN A 66 -4.77 -30.85 -17.03
CA GLN A 66 -3.38 -30.43 -17.30
C GLN A 66 -3.05 -29.17 -16.52
N MET A 67 -1.93 -29.21 -15.77
CA MET A 67 -1.40 -28.06 -15.02
C MET A 67 -0.46 -27.24 -15.89
N TYR A 68 -0.66 -25.92 -15.89
CA TYR A 68 0.19 -24.93 -16.55
C TYR A 68 0.74 -23.99 -15.48
N ASP A 69 2.04 -24.06 -15.23
CA ASP A 69 2.73 -23.19 -14.28
C ASP A 69 3.29 -21.95 -14.98
N GLY A 70 3.06 -20.78 -14.39
CA GLY A 70 3.68 -19.53 -14.79
C GLY A 70 5.15 -19.49 -14.38
N VAL A 71 5.99 -18.99 -15.26
CA VAL A 71 7.43 -18.80 -15.01
C VAL A 71 7.74 -17.31 -15.07
N VAL A 72 8.36 -16.78 -14.02
CA VAL A 72 8.82 -15.39 -13.98
C VAL A 72 10.06 -15.24 -14.86
N LYS A 73 9.99 -14.33 -15.83
CA LYS A 73 11.04 -13.99 -16.78
C LYS A 73 11.20 -12.49 -16.90
N THR A 74 12.19 -12.02 -17.64
CA THR A 74 12.22 -10.60 -18.02
C THR A 74 10.96 -10.27 -18.83
N LYS A 75 10.54 -9.00 -18.78
CA LYS A 75 9.31 -8.56 -19.46
C LYS A 75 9.35 -8.86 -20.95
N GLU A 76 10.50 -8.65 -21.59
CA GLU A 76 10.74 -8.91 -23.02
C GLU A 76 10.66 -10.41 -23.35
N GLN A 77 11.31 -11.26 -22.54
CA GLN A 77 11.28 -12.72 -22.73
C GLN A 77 9.87 -13.28 -22.53
N ALA A 78 9.16 -12.81 -21.52
CA ALA A 78 7.79 -13.22 -21.25
C ALA A 78 6.87 -12.84 -22.43
N GLN A 79 6.97 -11.61 -22.93
CA GLN A 79 6.20 -11.13 -24.07
C GLN A 79 6.51 -11.92 -25.36
N GLN A 80 7.77 -12.19 -25.64
CA GLN A 80 8.16 -13.00 -26.79
C GLN A 80 7.57 -14.41 -26.71
N GLN A 81 7.67 -15.07 -25.56
CA GLN A 81 7.15 -16.42 -25.37
C GLN A 81 5.62 -16.44 -25.46
N TYR A 82 4.93 -15.45 -24.88
CA TYR A 82 3.49 -15.29 -25.01
C TYR A 82 3.06 -15.13 -26.47
N THR A 83 3.67 -14.21 -27.21
CA THR A 83 3.38 -13.97 -28.63
C THR A 83 3.61 -15.22 -29.49
N GLN A 84 4.69 -15.98 -29.23
CA GLN A 84 4.95 -17.23 -29.93
C GLN A 84 3.90 -18.31 -29.63
N ALA A 85 3.48 -18.46 -28.37
CA ALA A 85 2.43 -19.41 -28.01
C ALA A 85 1.09 -19.06 -28.66
N VAL A 86 0.70 -17.78 -28.61
CA VAL A 86 -0.54 -17.28 -29.25
C VAL A 86 -0.49 -17.45 -30.78
N SER A 87 0.64 -17.18 -31.43
CA SER A 87 0.80 -17.37 -32.88
C SER A 87 0.69 -18.84 -33.32
N ARG A 88 0.96 -19.77 -32.40
CA ARG A 88 0.80 -21.22 -32.61
C ARG A 88 -0.58 -21.74 -32.21
N GLY A 89 -1.52 -20.86 -31.83
CA GLY A 89 -2.85 -21.24 -31.36
C GLY A 89 -2.89 -21.94 -29.99
N GLN A 90 -1.80 -21.83 -29.19
CA GLN A 90 -1.72 -22.46 -27.88
C GLN A 90 -2.37 -21.57 -26.80
N SER A 91 -2.95 -22.20 -25.78
CA SER A 91 -3.41 -21.50 -24.58
C SER A 91 -2.22 -20.88 -23.87
N ALA A 92 -2.26 -19.57 -23.66
CA ALA A 92 -1.20 -18.84 -22.98
C ALA A 92 -1.79 -17.68 -22.18
N GLY A 93 -1.13 -17.33 -21.08
CA GLY A 93 -1.42 -16.16 -20.28
C GLY A 93 -0.13 -15.40 -19.97
N ILE A 94 -0.20 -14.09 -19.88
CA ILE A 94 0.89 -13.25 -19.43
C ILE A 94 0.45 -12.41 -18.24
N VAL A 95 1.31 -12.34 -17.24
CA VAL A 95 1.13 -11.55 -16.03
C VAL A 95 2.17 -10.45 -16.03
N SER A 96 1.72 -9.22 -16.04
CA SER A 96 2.60 -8.06 -16.01
C SER A 96 2.13 -7.09 -14.93
N SER A 97 3.07 -6.49 -14.25
CA SER A 97 2.82 -5.31 -13.43
C SER A 97 2.65 -4.10 -14.34
N VAL A 98 1.55 -3.40 -14.23
CA VAL A 98 1.29 -2.17 -14.98
C VAL A 98 1.64 -0.99 -14.08
N GLY A 99 2.86 -0.49 -14.22
CA GLY A 99 3.39 0.59 -13.39
C GLY A 99 3.76 0.12 -11.97
N ARG A 100 4.03 1.07 -11.06
CA ARG A 100 4.35 0.80 -9.65
C ARG A 100 3.12 0.63 -8.75
N THR A 101 1.95 0.73 -9.32
CA THR A 101 0.67 0.53 -8.65
C THR A 101 0.02 -0.72 -9.21
N MET A 102 0.49 -1.90 -8.81
CA MET A 102 -0.24 -3.13 -9.07
C MET A 102 -1.48 -3.13 -8.19
N GLU A 103 -2.63 -2.87 -8.77
CA GLU A 103 -3.93 -3.00 -8.11
C GLU A 103 -4.80 -4.04 -8.77
N GLU A 104 -4.64 -4.25 -10.06
CA GLU A 104 -5.44 -5.20 -10.82
C GLU A 104 -4.58 -6.22 -11.53
N PHE A 105 -4.90 -7.49 -11.31
CA PHE A 105 -4.39 -8.60 -12.09
C PHE A 105 -5.50 -9.11 -13.01
N LYS A 106 -5.24 -9.14 -14.31
CA LYS A 106 -6.17 -9.67 -15.31
C LYS A 106 -5.46 -10.68 -16.22
N THR A 107 -6.10 -11.81 -16.43
CA THR A 107 -5.70 -12.77 -17.45
C THR A 107 -6.94 -13.43 -18.04
N SER A 108 -6.85 -13.95 -19.25
CA SER A 108 -7.93 -14.68 -19.88
C SER A 108 -7.42 -15.98 -20.53
N VAL A 109 -8.33 -16.93 -20.66
CA VAL A 109 -8.07 -18.18 -21.38
C VAL A 109 -9.32 -18.63 -22.11
N THR A 110 -9.15 -19.14 -23.32
CA THR A 110 -10.25 -19.76 -24.07
C THR A 110 -10.48 -21.18 -23.57
N VAL A 111 -11.70 -21.44 -23.08
CA VAL A 111 -12.14 -22.74 -22.56
C VAL A 111 -13.14 -23.36 -23.51
N ALA A 112 -12.88 -24.58 -23.97
CA ALA A 112 -13.77 -25.31 -24.87
C ALA A 112 -15.15 -25.57 -24.25
N ALA A 113 -16.14 -25.88 -25.09
CA ALA A 113 -17.51 -26.20 -24.68
C ALA A 113 -17.51 -27.29 -23.58
N HIS A 114 -18.28 -27.08 -22.52
CA HIS A 114 -18.46 -28.00 -21.37
C HIS A 114 -17.20 -28.35 -20.58
N LYS A 115 -16.09 -27.60 -20.78
CA LYS A 115 -14.82 -27.80 -20.08
C LYS A 115 -14.68 -26.88 -18.86
N LYS A 116 -13.71 -27.23 -18.00
CA LYS A 116 -13.43 -26.53 -16.73
C LYS A 116 -12.05 -25.88 -16.80
N VAL A 117 -11.92 -24.75 -16.14
CA VAL A 117 -10.62 -24.14 -15.83
C VAL A 117 -10.55 -23.82 -14.34
N THR A 118 -9.38 -24.03 -13.76
CA THR A 118 -9.05 -23.54 -12.41
C THR A 118 -7.89 -22.57 -12.56
N PHE A 119 -8.08 -21.36 -12.05
CA PHE A 119 -7.01 -20.38 -11.88
C PHE A 119 -6.53 -20.39 -10.43
N GLU A 120 -5.24 -20.33 -10.22
CA GLU A 120 -4.61 -20.18 -8.91
C GLU A 120 -3.55 -19.08 -8.99
N LEU A 121 -3.75 -18.01 -8.24
CA LEU A 121 -2.83 -16.89 -8.12
C LEU A 121 -2.27 -16.85 -6.70
N THR A 122 -0.95 -16.75 -6.56
CA THR A 122 -0.28 -16.51 -5.29
C THR A 122 0.38 -15.14 -5.32
N TYR A 123 0.12 -14.35 -4.31
CA TYR A 123 0.84 -13.10 -4.06
C TYR A 123 1.34 -13.05 -2.61
N GLU A 124 2.36 -12.25 -2.39
CA GLU A 124 3.06 -12.15 -1.13
C GLU A 124 3.26 -10.68 -0.75
N GLU A 125 3.12 -10.38 0.54
CA GLU A 125 3.32 -9.04 1.07
C GLU A 125 3.87 -9.08 2.49
N LEU A 126 4.67 -8.08 2.85
CA LEU A 126 5.02 -7.79 4.22
C LEU A 126 3.99 -6.80 4.78
N LEU A 127 3.26 -7.21 5.81
CA LEU A 127 2.26 -6.38 6.45
C LEU A 127 2.92 -5.21 7.17
N LYS A 128 2.46 -4.01 6.88
CA LYS A 128 2.93 -2.79 7.52
C LYS A 128 2.14 -2.55 8.81
N ARG A 129 2.85 -2.22 9.89
CA ARG A 129 2.20 -1.80 11.14
C ARG A 129 1.84 -0.32 11.07
N THR A 130 0.56 -0.01 11.23
CA THR A 130 0.02 1.34 11.29
C THR A 130 -0.91 1.47 12.50
N HIS A 131 -0.84 2.59 13.22
CA HIS A 131 -1.67 2.83 14.42
C HIS A 131 -1.66 1.65 15.42
N GLY A 132 -0.50 1.03 15.62
CA GLY A 132 -0.31 -0.05 16.60
C GLY A 132 -0.84 -1.42 16.20
N LYS A 133 -1.19 -1.66 14.94
CA LYS A 133 -1.77 -2.93 14.44
C LYS A 133 -1.33 -3.25 13.02
N TYR A 134 -1.39 -4.53 12.66
CA TYR A 134 -1.23 -5.02 11.30
C TYR A 134 -2.59 -5.22 10.65
N GLU A 135 -2.68 -4.91 9.37
CA GLU A 135 -3.89 -5.09 8.58
C GLU A 135 -3.57 -5.94 7.34
N LEU A 136 -4.24 -7.09 7.23
CA LEU A 136 -4.26 -7.91 6.02
C LEU A 136 -5.54 -7.58 5.26
N GLN A 137 -5.41 -6.92 4.11
CA GLN A 137 -6.52 -6.54 3.27
C GLN A 137 -6.69 -7.51 2.10
N ILE A 138 -7.82 -8.17 2.04
CA ILE A 138 -8.17 -9.13 1.00
C ILE A 138 -9.34 -8.58 0.19
N TYR A 139 -9.12 -8.32 -1.10
CA TYR A 139 -10.15 -7.91 -2.03
C TYR A 139 -10.88 -9.13 -2.58
N ALA A 140 -12.18 -9.24 -2.29
CA ALA A 140 -13.01 -10.32 -2.77
C ALA A 140 -14.06 -9.81 -3.73
N ARG A 141 -13.87 -10.12 -5.05
CA ARG A 141 -14.76 -9.69 -6.12
C ARG A 141 -14.95 -10.81 -7.14
N PRO A 142 -15.74 -11.84 -6.82
CA PRO A 142 -15.92 -12.99 -7.70
C PRO A 142 -16.73 -12.69 -8.99
N MET A 143 -17.23 -11.46 -9.19
CA MET A 143 -18.00 -10.96 -10.35
C MET A 143 -19.35 -11.66 -10.58
N GLN A 144 -19.72 -12.62 -9.76
CA GLN A 144 -21.02 -13.28 -9.72
C GLN A 144 -21.18 -14.05 -8.40
N PRO A 145 -22.40 -14.35 -7.94
CA PRO A 145 -22.61 -15.21 -6.78
C PRO A 145 -22.01 -16.61 -7.03
N VAL A 146 -21.24 -17.10 -6.08
CA VAL A 146 -20.49 -18.36 -6.16
C VAL A 146 -21.06 -19.37 -5.20
N LYS A 147 -21.26 -20.63 -5.64
CA LYS A 147 -21.83 -21.68 -4.79
C LYS A 147 -20.96 -22.04 -3.60
N ASP A 148 -19.65 -22.06 -3.80
CA ASP A 148 -18.66 -22.40 -2.78
C ASP A 148 -17.65 -21.25 -2.69
N PHE A 149 -18.01 -20.22 -1.91
CA PHE A 149 -17.15 -19.09 -1.59
C PHE A 149 -16.53 -19.31 -0.21
N LYS A 150 -15.19 -19.22 -0.14
CA LYS A 150 -14.43 -19.33 1.12
C LYS A 150 -13.27 -18.37 1.14
N ALA A 151 -13.11 -17.68 2.26
CA ALA A 151 -11.87 -16.98 2.58
C ALA A 151 -11.38 -17.50 3.94
N ASP A 152 -10.21 -18.11 3.91
CA ASP A 152 -9.53 -18.67 5.06
C ASP A 152 -8.28 -17.83 5.34
N VAL A 153 -8.16 -17.30 6.54
CA VAL A 153 -6.96 -16.60 7.00
C VAL A 153 -6.41 -17.33 8.22
N HIS A 154 -5.17 -17.74 8.12
CA HIS A 154 -4.43 -18.35 9.21
C HIS A 154 -3.22 -17.48 9.54
N ILE A 155 -3.16 -16.99 10.75
CA ILE A 155 -2.05 -16.18 11.28
C ILE A 155 -1.28 -17.02 12.27
N HIS A 156 0.02 -17.13 12.06
CA HIS A 156 0.94 -17.78 12.97
C HIS A 156 2.07 -16.81 13.35
N GLU A 157 2.12 -16.46 14.63
CA GLU A 157 3.15 -15.58 15.17
C GLU A 157 3.81 -16.24 16.38
N LYS A 158 5.08 -16.58 16.26
CA LYS A 158 5.84 -17.30 17.32
C LYS A 158 5.73 -16.63 18.68
N ALA A 159 5.65 -15.33 18.68
CA ALA A 159 5.66 -14.51 19.86
C ALA A 159 4.30 -14.39 20.55
N GLY A 160 3.27 -14.94 19.93
CA GLY A 160 1.89 -14.80 20.37
C GLY A 160 1.16 -13.66 19.67
N ILE A 161 -0.15 -13.74 19.66
CA ILE A 161 -1.05 -12.77 19.05
C ILE A 161 -1.86 -12.12 20.17
N SER A 162 -1.80 -10.79 20.26
CA SER A 162 -2.48 -10.06 21.32
C SER A 162 -3.98 -9.94 21.09
N PHE A 163 -4.38 -9.77 19.83
CA PHE A 163 -5.78 -9.74 19.41
C PHE A 163 -5.91 -10.04 17.92
N VAL A 164 -7.11 -10.43 17.49
CA VAL A 164 -7.54 -10.51 16.10
C VAL A 164 -8.94 -9.93 15.96
N ASP A 165 -9.15 -9.11 14.94
CA ASP A 165 -10.45 -8.55 14.59
C ASP A 165 -10.66 -8.50 13.07
N VAL A 166 -11.92 -8.31 12.64
CA VAL A 166 -12.28 -8.27 11.22
C VAL A 166 -13.11 -7.02 10.95
N LYS A 167 -12.72 -6.26 9.93
CA LYS A 167 -13.42 -5.06 9.44
C LYS A 167 -13.47 -5.04 7.91
N GLY A 168 -14.00 -3.99 7.33
CA GLY A 168 -14.08 -3.77 5.89
C GLY A 168 -15.50 -3.93 5.32
N GLY A 169 -15.64 -3.72 4.03
CA GLY A 169 -16.93 -3.74 3.33
C GLY A 169 -17.67 -5.08 3.40
N LEU A 170 -16.95 -6.17 3.66
CA LEU A 170 -17.53 -7.52 3.84
C LEU A 170 -17.84 -7.86 5.31
N SER A 171 -17.56 -6.99 6.27
CA SER A 171 -17.88 -7.19 7.70
C SER A 171 -19.17 -6.48 8.14
N THR A 172 -20.13 -6.31 7.24
CA THR A 172 -21.43 -5.69 7.53
C THR A 172 -22.29 -6.56 8.45
N ASN A 173 -23.28 -5.95 9.12
CA ASN A 173 -24.21 -6.69 9.98
C ASN A 173 -24.91 -7.86 9.24
N ALA A 174 -25.21 -7.71 7.95
CA ALA A 174 -25.83 -8.74 7.12
C ALA A 174 -24.89 -9.96 6.88
N LEU A 175 -23.59 -9.76 6.92
CA LEU A 175 -22.55 -10.77 6.67
C LEU A 175 -21.85 -11.22 7.96
N ALA A 176 -22.15 -10.62 9.10
CA ALA A 176 -21.50 -10.93 10.38
C ALA A 176 -21.56 -12.43 10.73
N ASN A 177 -22.68 -13.10 10.44
CA ASN A 177 -22.86 -14.55 10.67
C ASN A 177 -22.05 -15.43 9.71
N ALA A 178 -21.50 -14.88 8.63
CA ALA A 178 -20.62 -15.60 7.71
C ALA A 178 -19.15 -15.55 8.15
N ILE A 179 -18.81 -14.73 9.16
CA ILE A 179 -17.46 -14.55 9.69
C ILE A 179 -17.32 -15.34 11.00
N THR A 180 -16.31 -16.20 11.07
CA THR A 180 -15.89 -16.87 12.30
C THR A 180 -14.44 -16.53 12.58
N LYS A 181 -14.12 -16.13 13.80
CA LYS A 181 -12.75 -15.87 14.24
C LYS A 181 -12.40 -16.66 15.50
N THR A 182 -11.19 -17.22 15.52
CA THR A 182 -10.65 -17.97 16.65
C THR A 182 -9.26 -17.47 16.94
N LEU A 183 -8.95 -17.22 18.20
CA LEU A 183 -7.65 -16.79 18.68
C LEU A 183 -7.11 -17.81 19.69
N ALA A 184 -5.89 -18.29 19.43
CA ALA A 184 -5.05 -19.02 20.38
C ALA A 184 -3.76 -18.22 20.60
N ASP A 185 -2.94 -18.60 21.59
CA ASP A 185 -1.75 -17.85 21.97
C ASP A 185 -0.88 -17.40 20.77
N LYS A 186 -0.52 -18.32 19.89
CA LYS A 186 0.38 -18.08 18.74
C LYS A 186 -0.29 -18.18 17.39
N GLN A 187 -1.58 -18.46 17.35
CA GLN A 187 -2.32 -18.71 16.13
C GLN A 187 -3.67 -18.02 16.16
N ALA A 188 -4.09 -17.51 15.01
CA ALA A 188 -5.44 -17.00 14.83
C ALA A 188 -6.00 -17.49 13.49
N TRP A 189 -7.29 -17.76 13.47
CA TRP A 189 -8.02 -18.16 12.27
C TRP A 189 -9.20 -17.23 12.06
N VAL A 190 -9.38 -16.82 10.83
CA VAL A 190 -10.56 -16.08 10.38
C VAL A 190 -11.12 -16.80 9.16
N TYR A 191 -12.40 -17.15 9.23
CA TYR A 191 -13.14 -17.80 8.15
C TYR A 191 -14.28 -16.90 7.71
N PHE A 192 -14.45 -16.72 6.41
CA PHE A 192 -15.57 -16.01 5.84
C PHE A 192 -16.23 -16.86 4.75
N TYR A 193 -17.40 -17.43 5.06
CA TYR A 193 -18.13 -18.38 4.22
C TYR A 193 -19.57 -17.90 3.97
N PRO A 194 -19.78 -16.89 3.12
CA PRO A 194 -21.12 -16.39 2.82
C PRO A 194 -21.89 -17.35 1.91
N THR A 195 -23.13 -17.61 2.26
CA THR A 195 -24.06 -18.34 1.39
C THR A 195 -24.36 -17.55 0.10
N VAL A 196 -24.90 -18.20 -0.92
CA VAL A 196 -25.29 -17.55 -2.19
C VAL A 196 -26.27 -16.40 -1.94
N ASP A 197 -27.16 -16.52 -0.97
CA ASP A 197 -28.15 -15.49 -0.67
C ASP A 197 -27.49 -14.31 0.06
N GLN A 198 -26.59 -14.56 0.99
CA GLN A 198 -25.78 -13.53 1.64
C GLN A 198 -24.91 -12.73 0.65
N GLN A 199 -24.44 -13.40 -0.42
CA GLN A 199 -23.67 -12.72 -1.48
C GLN A 199 -24.49 -11.74 -2.31
N LYS A 200 -25.81 -11.69 -2.15
CA LYS A 200 -26.73 -10.80 -2.87
C LYS A 200 -27.34 -9.71 -1.99
N THR A 201 -27.04 -9.70 -0.71
CA THR A 201 -27.72 -8.84 0.28
C THR A 201 -27.20 -7.40 0.38
N CYS A 202 -26.09 -7.05 -0.27
CA CYS A 202 -25.64 -5.66 -0.25
C CYS A 202 -26.34 -4.84 -1.35
N ASP A 203 -26.62 -3.56 -1.06
CA ASP A 203 -27.34 -2.65 -1.96
C ASP A 203 -26.66 -2.47 -3.35
N SER A 204 -25.33 -2.68 -3.41
CA SER A 204 -24.51 -2.60 -4.63
C SER A 204 -24.26 -3.95 -5.31
N CYS A 205 -24.63 -5.07 -4.69
CA CYS A 205 -24.25 -6.40 -5.15
C CYS A 205 -25.04 -6.86 -6.39
N GLY A 206 -26.33 -6.62 -6.43
CA GLY A 206 -27.20 -6.96 -7.56
C GLY A 206 -26.94 -8.34 -8.16
N GLU A 207 -26.84 -8.41 -9.49
CA GLU A 207 -26.49 -9.64 -10.22
C GLU A 207 -25.00 -10.01 -10.15
N TRP A 208 -24.12 -9.09 -9.70
CA TRP A 208 -22.67 -9.23 -9.71
C TRP A 208 -22.12 -9.96 -8.47
N GLY A 209 -22.94 -10.11 -7.43
CA GLY A 209 -22.54 -10.73 -6.17
C GLY A 209 -21.66 -9.81 -5.31
N LEU A 210 -20.95 -10.40 -4.34
CA LEU A 210 -20.09 -9.68 -3.41
C LEU A 210 -18.98 -8.89 -4.10
N SER A 211 -18.78 -7.66 -3.64
CA SER A 211 -17.62 -6.83 -4.00
C SER A 211 -17.22 -6.01 -2.77
N GLY A 212 -16.05 -6.27 -2.22
CA GLY A 212 -15.56 -5.53 -1.06
C GLY A 212 -14.31 -6.14 -0.44
N ASP A 213 -13.88 -5.50 0.64
CA ASP A 213 -12.68 -5.84 1.38
C ASP A 213 -13.01 -6.65 2.63
N LEU A 214 -12.29 -7.74 2.84
CA LEU A 214 -12.14 -8.40 4.12
C LEU A 214 -10.81 -7.94 4.72
N ILE A 215 -10.84 -7.17 5.80
CA ILE A 215 -9.65 -6.66 6.45
C ILE A 215 -9.49 -7.38 7.80
N VAL A 216 -8.48 -8.22 7.90
CA VAL A 216 -8.12 -8.88 9.15
C VAL A 216 -7.08 -8.01 9.87
N VAL A 217 -7.40 -7.63 11.10
CA VAL A 217 -6.59 -6.75 11.94
C VAL A 217 -6.05 -7.54 13.11
N TYR A 218 -4.75 -7.45 13.39
CA TYR A 218 -4.13 -8.12 14.53
C TYR A 218 -2.89 -7.39 15.04
N ASP A 219 -2.39 -7.75 16.20
CA ASP A 219 -1.06 -7.37 16.70
C ASP A 219 -0.39 -8.54 17.43
N VAL A 220 0.92 -8.47 17.63
CA VAL A 220 1.76 -9.61 18.02
C VAL A 220 2.64 -9.35 19.23
N ASN A 221 3.02 -10.46 19.91
CA ASN A 221 4.14 -10.56 20.86
C ASN A 221 5.40 -11.03 20.06
N ARG A 222 6.71 -11.01 20.49
CA ARG A 222 7.83 -11.00 19.49
C ARG A 222 9.15 -11.70 19.82
N THR A 223 9.84 -12.45 18.88
CA THR A 223 11.23 -13.01 18.94
C THR A 223 11.85 -13.40 17.56
N SER A 224 13.14 -13.83 17.42
CA SER A 224 14.02 -13.76 16.22
C SER A 224 14.93 -14.95 15.80
N ASP A 225 15.58 -14.95 14.55
CA ASP A 225 16.62 -15.87 14.00
C ASP A 225 17.39 -15.42 12.72
N GLY A 226 18.71 -15.73 12.52
CA GLY A 226 19.68 -15.87 11.39
C GLY A 226 19.92 -14.73 10.40
N TYR A 227 19.27 -14.63 9.24
CA TYR A 227 18.98 -13.36 8.63
C TYR A 227 18.22 -12.57 9.67
N PHE A 228 18.60 -11.33 9.93
CA PHE A 228 17.83 -10.57 10.90
C PHE A 228 16.78 -9.70 10.22
N VAL A 229 15.63 -9.59 10.84
CA VAL A 229 14.65 -8.56 10.56
C VAL A 229 14.41 -7.83 11.87
N HIS A 230 14.85 -6.59 11.94
CA HIS A 230 14.68 -5.73 13.10
C HIS A 230 13.40 -4.90 12.93
N HIS A 231 12.48 -5.11 13.84
CA HIS A 231 11.25 -4.33 13.94
C HIS A 231 11.42 -3.32 15.09
N PHE A 232 11.55 -2.06 14.76
CA PHE A 232 11.66 -0.97 15.71
C PHE A 232 10.31 -0.28 15.87
N ALA A 233 9.69 -0.47 17.04
CA ALA A 233 8.40 0.12 17.39
C ALA A 233 8.38 0.51 18.87
N PRO A 234 9.12 1.55 19.27
CA PRO A 234 9.14 2.01 20.64
C PRO A 234 7.77 2.53 21.07
N SER A 235 7.39 2.26 22.30
CA SER A 235 6.14 2.73 22.92
C SER A 235 6.44 3.76 24.01
N ASN A 236 5.42 4.52 24.40
CA ASN A 236 5.49 5.51 25.48
C ASN A 236 6.42 6.70 25.22
N LEU A 237 6.64 7.04 23.94
CA LEU A 237 7.36 8.25 23.57
C LEU A 237 6.45 9.47 23.64
N LEU A 238 7.03 10.61 23.97
CA LEU A 238 6.30 11.87 23.97
C LEU A 238 6.11 12.37 22.54
N ARG A 239 4.90 12.82 22.21
CA ARG A 239 4.59 13.47 20.95
C ARG A 239 5.49 14.69 20.73
N ILE A 240 6.06 14.82 19.54
CA ILE A 240 6.76 16.00 19.10
C ILE A 240 5.75 16.98 18.49
N PRO A 241 5.68 18.25 18.93
CA PRO A 241 4.90 19.26 18.24
C PRO A 241 5.35 19.41 16.79
N LYS A 242 4.40 19.61 15.88
CA LYS A 242 4.73 19.72 14.46
C LYS A 242 4.52 21.11 13.90
N ASN A 243 5.27 21.40 12.83
CA ASN A 243 5.04 22.51 11.91
C ASN A 243 4.55 21.88 10.61
N VAL A 244 3.31 22.08 10.23
CA VAL A 244 2.77 21.51 8.99
C VAL A 244 2.35 22.62 8.04
N VAL A 245 2.80 22.49 6.77
CA VAL A 245 2.33 23.36 5.69
C VAL A 245 1.60 22.50 4.67
N PHE A 246 0.36 22.89 4.38
CA PHE A 246 -0.44 22.33 3.29
C PHE A 246 -0.36 23.24 2.08
N VAL A 247 0.09 22.69 0.96
CA VAL A 247 0.15 23.34 -0.36
C VAL A 247 -0.92 22.73 -1.23
N ILE A 248 -1.96 23.51 -1.55
CA ILE A 248 -3.22 23.02 -2.06
C ILE A 248 -3.44 23.55 -3.46
N ASP A 249 -3.43 22.65 -4.43
CA ASP A 249 -3.82 22.95 -5.81
C ASP A 249 -5.29 23.35 -5.87
N ARG A 250 -5.53 24.45 -6.56
CA ARG A 250 -6.86 24.93 -6.91
C ARG A 250 -6.96 25.29 -8.41
N SER A 251 -6.12 24.69 -9.24
CA SER A 251 -6.20 24.83 -10.69
C SER A 251 -7.55 24.38 -11.24
N GLY A 252 -7.83 24.69 -12.50
CA GLY A 252 -9.11 24.37 -13.13
C GLY A 252 -9.41 22.87 -13.19
N SER A 253 -8.41 22.01 -13.20
CA SER A 253 -8.54 20.54 -13.15
C SER A 253 -9.10 20.01 -11.83
N MET A 254 -8.93 20.75 -10.74
CA MET A 254 -9.52 20.43 -9.42
C MET A 254 -11.04 20.67 -9.35
N HIS A 255 -11.69 21.07 -10.46
CA HIS A 255 -13.12 21.38 -10.48
C HIS A 255 -14.01 20.24 -9.97
N GLY A 256 -15.11 20.61 -9.31
CA GLY A 256 -16.16 19.68 -8.91
C GLY A 256 -15.84 18.92 -7.62
N ARG A 257 -15.79 17.59 -7.68
CA ARG A 257 -15.61 16.71 -6.52
C ARG A 257 -14.24 16.87 -5.88
N LYS A 258 -13.17 16.95 -6.65
CA LYS A 258 -11.79 17.03 -6.14
C LYS A 258 -11.61 18.18 -5.14
N ILE A 259 -12.01 19.39 -5.51
CA ILE A 259 -11.89 20.55 -4.60
C ILE A 259 -12.81 20.45 -3.40
N GLN A 260 -14.01 19.86 -3.54
CA GLN A 260 -14.93 19.65 -2.41
C GLN A 260 -14.36 18.66 -1.40
N GLN A 261 -13.88 17.51 -1.86
CA GLN A 261 -13.25 16.47 -1.03
C GLN A 261 -11.98 17.00 -0.34
N THR A 262 -11.16 17.78 -1.05
CA THR A 262 -9.99 18.45 -0.48
C THR A 262 -10.38 19.38 0.66
N ARG A 263 -11.41 20.20 0.50
CA ARG A 263 -11.92 21.08 1.57
C ARG A 263 -12.39 20.29 2.80
N THR A 264 -13.19 19.25 2.57
CA THR A 264 -13.71 18.38 3.64
C THR A 264 -12.57 17.74 4.43
N ALA A 265 -11.59 17.15 3.72
CA ALA A 265 -10.43 16.54 4.35
C ALA A 265 -9.58 17.55 5.13
N LEU A 266 -9.31 18.73 4.57
CA LEU A 266 -8.58 19.79 5.27
C LEU A 266 -9.26 20.20 6.56
N ILE A 267 -10.60 20.29 6.58
CA ILE A 267 -11.34 20.65 7.78
C ILE A 267 -11.22 19.57 8.85
N HIS A 268 -11.27 18.28 8.46
CA HIS A 268 -11.05 17.18 9.38
C HIS A 268 -9.63 17.22 9.95
N ILE A 269 -8.62 17.39 9.11
CA ILE A 269 -7.21 17.49 9.51
C ILE A 269 -6.98 18.69 10.45
N LEU A 270 -7.58 19.84 10.16
CA LEU A 270 -7.47 21.02 11.02
C LEU A 270 -8.07 20.82 12.40
N ASN A 271 -9.07 19.94 12.56
CA ASN A 271 -9.64 19.57 13.85
C ASN A 271 -8.70 18.71 14.70
N ASP A 272 -7.78 17.98 14.06
CA ASP A 272 -6.86 17.04 14.72
C ASP A 272 -5.53 17.69 15.13
N LEU A 273 -5.33 18.98 14.81
CA LEU A 273 -4.12 19.71 15.22
C LEU A 273 -4.18 20.07 16.71
N ALA A 274 -3.11 19.77 17.42
CA ALA A 274 -2.97 20.13 18.82
C ALA A 274 -2.57 21.62 18.97
N GLU A 275 -2.86 22.22 20.11
CA GLU A 275 -2.66 23.65 20.34
C GLU A 275 -1.19 24.07 20.26
N ASP A 276 -0.24 23.17 20.56
CA ASP A 276 1.20 23.42 20.46
C ASP A 276 1.78 23.16 19.04
N ASP A 277 0.96 22.70 18.09
CA ASP A 277 1.32 22.60 16.67
C ASP A 277 1.28 23.99 15.99
N TYR A 278 1.99 24.11 14.85
CA TYR A 278 1.95 25.27 13.99
C TYR A 278 1.56 24.88 12.58
N LEU A 279 0.76 25.71 11.93
CA LEU A 279 0.25 25.42 10.60
C LEU A 279 0.40 26.58 9.64
N GLY A 280 0.53 26.24 8.36
CA GLY A 280 0.44 27.14 7.23
C GLY A 280 -0.48 26.56 6.16
N LEU A 281 -1.29 27.40 5.51
CA LEU A 281 -2.10 27.01 4.36
C LEU A 281 -1.74 27.91 3.18
N VAL A 282 -1.36 27.25 2.09
CA VAL A 282 -1.06 27.87 0.78
C VAL A 282 -1.99 27.23 -0.23
N SER A 283 -2.82 28.02 -0.91
CA SER A 283 -3.52 27.53 -2.10
C SER A 283 -2.93 28.16 -3.35
N PHE A 284 -2.86 27.43 -4.44
CA PHE A 284 -2.21 27.91 -5.65
C PHE A 284 -2.95 27.52 -6.93
N ASP A 285 -2.83 28.40 -7.90
CA ASP A 285 -3.07 28.21 -9.32
C ASP A 285 -1.84 28.72 -10.08
N SER A 286 -1.97 29.65 -11.03
CA SER A 286 -0.85 30.45 -11.55
C SER A 286 -0.35 31.51 -10.56
N LYS A 287 -1.00 31.65 -9.41
CA LYS A 287 -0.66 32.58 -8.33
C LYS A 287 -0.79 31.89 -6.99
N ILE A 288 0.05 32.31 -6.06
CA ILE A 288 0.04 31.81 -4.68
C ILE A 288 -0.89 32.65 -3.83
N SER A 289 -1.74 32.00 -3.06
CA SER A 289 -2.61 32.62 -2.07
C SER A 289 -2.34 32.02 -0.69
N HIS A 290 -2.07 32.85 0.28
CA HIS A 290 -1.78 32.45 1.65
C HIS A 290 -3.00 32.68 2.54
N TRP A 291 -3.27 31.77 3.46
CA TRP A 291 -4.10 32.07 4.62
C TRP A 291 -3.36 33.06 5.55
N ARG A 292 -2.10 32.73 5.85
CA ARG A 292 -1.14 33.61 6.55
C ARG A 292 0.21 33.45 5.87
N ARG A 293 1.03 34.51 5.83
CA ARG A 293 2.37 34.46 5.20
C ARG A 293 3.39 33.68 6.00
N GLU A 294 3.11 33.45 7.28
CA GLU A 294 3.97 32.76 8.24
C GLU A 294 3.19 31.68 8.95
N LEU A 295 3.93 30.73 9.57
CA LEU A 295 3.31 29.71 10.40
C LEU A 295 2.67 30.35 11.63
N VAL A 296 1.50 29.89 11.97
CA VAL A 296 0.78 30.33 13.17
C VAL A 296 0.42 29.13 14.04
N GLN A 297 0.39 29.37 15.34
CA GLN A 297 0.01 28.34 16.33
C GLN A 297 -1.43 27.88 16.09
N ALA A 298 -1.70 26.59 16.28
CA ALA A 298 -2.99 25.94 16.08
C ALA A 298 -3.97 26.25 17.24
N THR A 299 -4.06 27.52 17.65
CA THR A 299 -5.07 27.93 18.63
C THR A 299 -6.48 27.83 18.03
N ARG A 300 -7.49 27.65 18.86
CA ARG A 300 -8.90 27.57 18.43
C ARG A 300 -9.29 28.69 17.47
N ALA A 301 -8.88 29.94 17.76
CA ALA A 301 -9.19 31.10 16.91
C ALA A 301 -8.51 31.00 15.54
N ASN A 302 -7.25 30.55 15.49
CA ASN A 302 -6.50 30.35 14.25
C ASN A 302 -7.09 29.19 13.45
N LEU A 303 -7.43 28.07 14.08
CA LEU A 303 -8.07 26.94 13.42
C LEU A 303 -9.40 27.32 12.77
N GLU A 304 -10.24 28.09 13.44
CA GLU A 304 -11.48 28.60 12.84
C GLU A 304 -11.22 29.55 11.65
N GLY A 305 -10.15 30.32 11.71
CA GLY A 305 -9.69 31.15 10.58
C GLY A 305 -9.20 30.30 9.42
N ALA A 306 -8.42 29.25 9.69
CA ALA A 306 -7.91 28.31 8.70
C ALA A 306 -9.05 27.54 8.01
N LYS A 307 -10.04 27.08 8.76
CA LYS A 307 -11.23 26.41 8.20
C LYS A 307 -12.02 27.32 7.28
N ARG A 308 -12.22 28.61 7.65
CA ARG A 308 -12.87 29.58 6.76
C ARG A 308 -12.08 29.78 5.47
N PHE A 309 -10.75 29.84 5.54
CA PHE A 309 -9.91 29.89 4.34
C PHE A 309 -10.07 28.64 3.49
N ALA A 310 -10.02 27.45 4.09
CA ALA A 310 -10.19 26.18 3.40
C ALA A 310 -11.55 26.07 2.69
N TYR A 311 -12.64 26.47 3.33
CA TYR A 311 -13.97 26.56 2.71
C TYR A 311 -14.02 27.50 1.51
N GLY A 312 -13.25 28.59 1.55
CA GLY A 312 -13.20 29.59 0.50
C GLY A 312 -12.32 29.24 -0.70
N ILE A 313 -11.59 28.12 -0.68
CA ILE A 313 -10.76 27.71 -1.82
C ILE A 313 -11.68 27.34 -2.97
N THR A 314 -11.54 28.01 -4.12
CA THR A 314 -12.30 27.75 -5.34
C THR A 314 -11.34 27.47 -6.47
N ASP A 315 -11.69 26.51 -7.32
CA ASP A 315 -10.91 26.11 -8.49
C ASP A 315 -10.87 27.19 -9.55
N ARG A 316 -9.69 27.43 -10.11
CA ARG A 316 -9.45 28.36 -11.24
C ARG A 316 -8.01 28.32 -11.73
N GLY A 317 -7.79 28.77 -12.96
CA GLY A 317 -6.44 29.05 -13.51
C GLY A 317 -5.63 27.82 -13.85
N THR A 318 -4.33 28.01 -13.98
CA THR A 318 -3.30 27.03 -14.35
C THR A 318 -2.49 26.62 -13.12
N THR A 319 -1.53 25.70 -13.26
CA THR A 319 -0.88 24.99 -12.14
C THR A 319 0.61 25.34 -12.06
N ASP A 320 1.04 26.20 -11.12
CA ASP A 320 2.46 26.48 -10.83
C ASP A 320 2.93 25.73 -9.56
N ILE A 321 3.20 24.44 -9.72
CA ILE A 321 3.66 23.56 -8.63
C ILE A 321 5.00 24.05 -8.07
N ASN A 322 5.93 24.49 -8.95
CA ASN A 322 7.25 24.93 -8.53
C ASN A 322 7.19 26.07 -7.52
N ALA A 323 6.52 27.14 -7.87
CA ALA A 323 6.42 28.31 -6.99
C ALA A 323 5.67 27.96 -5.69
N ALA A 324 4.64 27.10 -5.76
CA ALA A 324 3.82 26.73 -4.62
C ALA A 324 4.60 25.89 -3.57
N VAL A 325 5.34 24.87 -4.02
CA VAL A 325 6.14 24.02 -3.13
C VAL A 325 7.32 24.80 -2.53
N LEU A 326 7.96 25.66 -3.33
CA LEU A 326 9.02 26.55 -2.84
C LEU A 326 8.50 27.53 -1.78
N GLU A 327 7.29 28.04 -1.92
CA GLU A 327 6.67 28.91 -0.91
C GLU A 327 6.35 28.16 0.38
N GLY A 328 5.78 26.96 0.30
CA GLY A 328 5.57 26.11 1.48
C GLY A 328 6.89 25.81 2.20
N THR A 329 7.94 25.52 1.42
CA THR A 329 9.30 25.30 1.92
C THR A 329 9.87 26.55 2.58
N ARG A 330 9.67 27.72 2.00
CA ARG A 330 10.08 29.02 2.58
C ARG A 330 9.43 29.24 3.94
N MET A 331 8.13 28.97 4.05
CA MET A 331 7.40 29.12 5.31
C MET A 331 7.96 28.22 6.43
N LEU A 332 8.29 26.96 6.14
CA LEU A 332 8.92 26.07 7.11
C LEU A 332 10.35 26.48 7.47
N ASN A 333 11.14 26.91 6.48
CA ASN A 333 12.52 27.37 6.71
C ASN A 333 12.62 28.71 7.46
N ALA A 334 11.61 29.59 7.32
CA ALA A 334 11.60 30.89 7.99
C ALA A 334 11.38 30.78 9.50
N HIS A 335 10.78 29.71 9.98
CA HIS A 335 10.43 29.52 11.39
C HIS A 335 10.96 28.18 11.94
N PRO A 336 12.29 27.99 12.00
CA PRO A 336 12.86 26.79 12.59
C PRO A 336 12.57 26.81 14.11
N ARG A 337 11.60 26.02 14.53
CA ARG A 337 11.29 25.86 15.96
C ARG A 337 12.12 24.71 16.53
N LYS A 338 12.89 25.03 17.57
CA LYS A 338 13.53 23.98 18.36
C LYS A 338 12.44 23.08 18.95
N SER A 339 12.67 21.80 19.01
CA SER A 339 11.75 20.82 19.59
C SER A 339 10.45 20.61 18.83
N SER A 340 10.45 20.75 17.51
CA SER A 340 9.31 20.43 16.64
C SER A 340 9.75 19.70 15.37
N ALA A 341 8.87 18.87 14.82
CA ALA A 341 9.05 18.22 13.52
C ALA A 341 8.35 19.04 12.43
N SER A 342 9.01 19.25 11.30
CA SER A 342 8.42 19.97 10.16
C SER A 342 7.97 18.99 9.09
N ILE A 343 6.80 19.25 8.46
CA ILE A 343 6.18 18.40 7.45
C ILE A 343 5.58 19.30 6.36
N LEU A 344 5.90 18.99 5.10
CA LEU A 344 5.31 19.66 3.94
C LEU A 344 4.40 18.67 3.20
N ILE A 345 3.15 19.08 2.93
CA ILE A 345 2.15 18.25 2.24
C ILE A 345 1.63 18.99 1.02
N LEU A 346 1.86 18.44 -0.17
CA LEU A 346 1.33 18.92 -1.45
C LEU A 346 0.10 18.10 -1.85
N LEU A 347 -0.99 18.78 -2.19
CA LEU A 347 -2.21 18.20 -2.76
C LEU A 347 -2.40 18.79 -4.17
N THR A 348 -2.39 17.95 -5.21
CA THR A 348 -2.55 18.35 -6.61
C THR A 348 -3.17 17.23 -7.44
N ASP A 349 -3.79 17.57 -8.57
CA ASP A 349 -4.33 16.60 -9.53
C ASP A 349 -3.70 16.71 -10.92
N GLY A 350 -2.80 17.65 -11.13
CA GLY A 350 -2.34 17.96 -12.46
C GLY A 350 -0.83 18.06 -12.63
N ASP A 351 -0.45 18.19 -13.90
CA ASP A 351 0.87 18.55 -14.33
C ASP A 351 1.12 20.05 -14.16
N PRO A 352 2.37 20.49 -13.96
CA PRO A 352 2.70 21.92 -13.95
C PRO A 352 2.44 22.51 -15.35
N THR A 353 1.51 23.47 -15.42
CA THR A 353 1.08 24.13 -16.67
C THR A 353 1.45 25.60 -16.72
N SER A 354 2.02 26.15 -15.65
CA SER A 354 2.55 27.53 -15.59
C SER A 354 3.80 27.63 -14.72
N GLY A 355 4.51 28.73 -14.80
CA GLY A 355 5.79 28.92 -14.13
C GLY A 355 6.87 28.00 -14.70
N VAL A 356 7.61 27.33 -13.83
CA VAL A 356 8.56 26.28 -14.23
C VAL A 356 7.78 24.99 -14.51
N THR A 357 7.79 24.53 -15.75
CA THR A 357 7.06 23.32 -16.19
C THR A 357 7.97 22.11 -16.44
N ASN A 358 9.29 22.31 -16.49
CA ASN A 358 10.22 21.21 -16.60
C ASN A 358 10.27 20.42 -15.27
N LEU A 359 9.87 19.16 -15.31
CA LEU A 359 9.68 18.31 -14.13
C LEU A 359 11.00 18.08 -13.36
N GLU A 360 12.11 17.85 -14.07
CA GLU A 360 13.43 17.64 -13.45
C GLU A 360 13.93 18.91 -12.77
N GLN A 361 13.68 20.06 -13.40
CA GLN A 361 14.03 21.37 -12.82
C GLN A 361 13.22 21.62 -11.54
N ILE A 362 11.92 21.31 -11.51
CA ILE A 362 11.07 21.42 -10.32
C ILE A 362 11.63 20.53 -9.20
N GLN A 363 11.90 19.26 -9.50
CA GLN A 363 12.45 18.30 -8.51
C GLN A 363 13.78 18.80 -7.94
N SER A 364 14.67 19.33 -8.80
CA SER A 364 15.95 19.88 -8.38
C SER A 364 15.77 21.12 -7.48
N ASN A 365 14.90 22.05 -7.88
CA ASN A 365 14.62 23.26 -7.11
C ASN A 365 14.08 22.93 -5.71
N VAL A 366 13.10 22.01 -5.64
CA VAL A 366 12.47 21.58 -4.40
C VAL A 366 13.48 20.86 -3.49
N LYS A 367 14.27 19.94 -4.05
CA LYS A 367 15.32 19.23 -3.31
C LYS A 367 16.35 20.17 -2.71
N GLN A 368 16.77 21.17 -3.48
CA GLN A 368 17.73 22.18 -3.05
C GLN A 368 17.14 23.08 -1.94
N ALA A 369 15.87 23.46 -2.06
CA ALA A 369 15.20 24.32 -1.07
C ALA A 369 14.93 23.60 0.26
N ILE A 370 14.49 22.35 0.22
CA ILE A 370 14.26 21.52 1.41
C ILE A 370 15.57 21.11 2.06
N ALA A 371 16.59 20.77 1.25
CA ALA A 371 17.94 20.41 1.70
C ALA A 371 17.96 19.35 2.82
N GLY A 372 17.09 18.35 2.74
CA GLY A 372 16.98 17.24 3.71
C GLY A 372 16.41 17.59 5.09
N LYS A 373 15.91 18.82 5.29
CA LYS A 373 15.46 19.29 6.61
C LYS A 373 14.13 18.72 7.08
N PHE A 374 13.26 18.33 6.17
CA PHE A 374 11.94 17.77 6.46
C PHE A 374 11.38 16.99 5.28
N PRO A 375 10.46 16.03 5.53
CA PRO A 375 9.83 15.27 4.46
C PRO A 375 8.82 16.12 3.66
N LEU A 376 8.73 15.79 2.36
CA LEU A 376 7.67 16.23 1.46
C LEU A 376 6.76 15.07 1.11
N TYR A 377 5.49 15.18 1.47
CA TYR A 377 4.46 14.23 1.05
C TYR A 377 3.65 14.80 -0.10
N CYS A 378 3.40 13.98 -1.13
CA CYS A 378 2.62 14.37 -2.30
C CYS A 378 1.36 13.52 -2.42
N LEU A 379 0.20 14.17 -2.45
CA LEU A 379 -1.11 13.54 -2.60
C LEU A 379 -1.67 13.91 -3.97
N GLY A 380 -1.71 12.92 -4.88
CA GLY A 380 -2.13 13.11 -6.25
C GLY A 380 -3.57 12.67 -6.45
N PHE A 381 -4.47 13.56 -6.88
CA PHE A 381 -5.87 13.26 -7.14
C PHE A 381 -6.12 12.69 -8.53
N GLY A 382 -6.94 11.66 -8.61
CA GLY A 382 -7.42 11.10 -9.88
C GLY A 382 -6.47 10.12 -10.55
N PHE A 383 -6.95 9.57 -11.67
CA PHE A 383 -6.17 8.59 -12.45
C PHE A 383 -5.21 9.24 -13.45
N ASP A 384 -5.47 10.48 -13.82
CA ASP A 384 -4.76 11.27 -14.83
C ASP A 384 -3.56 12.06 -14.29
N VAL A 385 -3.38 12.09 -12.97
CA VAL A 385 -2.24 12.77 -12.34
C VAL A 385 -0.91 12.12 -12.73
N ASN A 386 0.10 12.95 -12.98
CA ASN A 386 1.48 12.51 -13.22
C ASN A 386 2.12 11.99 -11.92
N PHE A 387 1.71 10.79 -11.54
CA PHE A 387 2.07 10.21 -10.26
C PHE A 387 3.58 9.92 -10.13
N GLU A 388 4.24 9.55 -11.23
CA GLU A 388 5.69 9.32 -11.24
C GLU A 388 6.48 10.59 -10.88
N PHE A 389 6.04 11.74 -11.37
CA PHE A 389 6.64 13.04 -11.01
C PHE A 389 6.50 13.31 -9.52
N LEU A 390 5.30 13.13 -8.95
CA LEU A 390 5.05 13.34 -7.52
C LEU A 390 5.84 12.35 -6.65
N GLU A 391 5.92 11.11 -7.09
CA GLU A 391 6.67 10.06 -6.40
C GLU A 391 8.17 10.36 -6.36
N LYS A 392 8.76 10.75 -7.48
CA LYS A 392 10.17 11.20 -7.52
C LYS A 392 10.42 12.39 -6.61
N MET A 393 9.53 13.37 -6.64
CA MET A 393 9.67 14.59 -5.85
C MET A 393 9.60 14.29 -4.35
N SER A 394 8.65 13.45 -3.92
CA SER A 394 8.51 13.09 -2.51
C SER A 394 9.63 12.17 -2.02
N LEU A 395 9.96 11.11 -2.76
CA LEU A 395 11.06 10.20 -2.41
C LEU A 395 12.41 10.92 -2.33
N GLY A 396 12.66 11.86 -3.25
CA GLY A 396 13.87 12.70 -3.24
C GLY A 396 13.98 13.63 -2.03
N ASN A 397 12.91 13.77 -1.24
CA ASN A 397 12.80 14.59 -0.04
C ASN A 397 12.28 13.81 1.17
N SER A 398 12.70 12.56 1.32
CA SER A 398 12.43 11.70 2.50
C SER A 398 10.95 11.52 2.85
N GLY A 399 10.06 11.72 1.89
CA GLY A 399 8.62 11.53 2.02
C GLY A 399 8.10 10.41 1.14
N ALA A 400 6.81 10.43 0.88
CA ALA A 400 6.13 9.46 0.02
C ALA A 400 5.01 10.14 -0.79
N ALA A 401 4.66 9.57 -1.94
CA ALA A 401 3.48 9.96 -2.68
C ALA A 401 2.35 8.97 -2.47
N ARG A 402 1.12 9.47 -2.45
CA ARG A 402 -0.09 8.64 -2.44
C ARG A 402 -1.07 9.15 -3.48
N ARG A 403 -1.66 8.22 -4.23
CA ARG A 403 -2.77 8.53 -5.12
C ARG A 403 -4.06 8.54 -4.32
N ILE A 404 -4.87 9.56 -4.52
CA ILE A 404 -6.22 9.69 -3.97
C ILE A 404 -7.20 9.45 -5.10
N TYR A 405 -8.04 8.45 -4.96
CA TYR A 405 -9.07 8.14 -5.95
C TYR A 405 -10.28 9.06 -5.75
N GLU A 406 -10.90 9.49 -6.86
CA GLU A 406 -12.06 10.40 -6.85
C GLU A 406 -13.38 9.70 -6.44
N ASP A 407 -13.27 8.62 -5.69
CA ASP A 407 -14.39 7.88 -5.15
C ASP A 407 -15.11 8.65 -4.03
N SER A 408 -16.22 8.11 -3.55
CA SER A 408 -17.03 8.76 -2.51
C SER A 408 -16.30 8.94 -1.17
N ASP A 409 -15.18 8.26 -0.96
CA ASP A 409 -14.37 8.22 0.26
C ASP A 409 -13.01 8.94 0.15
N ALA A 410 -12.79 9.78 -0.88
CA ALA A 410 -11.52 10.47 -1.08
C ALA A 410 -11.10 11.36 0.12
N ASP A 411 -12.05 11.95 0.82
CA ASP A 411 -11.81 12.70 2.05
C ASP A 411 -11.32 11.78 3.19
N LEU A 412 -11.83 10.55 3.27
CA LEU A 412 -11.35 9.53 4.21
C LEU A 412 -9.96 9.01 3.84
N GLN A 413 -9.66 8.85 2.54
CA GLN A 413 -8.32 8.48 2.07
C GLN A 413 -7.29 9.55 2.45
N LEU A 414 -7.63 10.83 2.29
CA LEU A 414 -6.79 11.96 2.69
C LEU A 414 -6.60 12.01 4.21
N LYS A 415 -7.69 11.84 4.96
CA LYS A 415 -7.66 11.79 6.43
C LYS A 415 -6.78 10.63 6.90
N GLY A 416 -6.99 9.43 6.39
CA GLY A 416 -6.22 8.23 6.75
C GLY A 416 -4.73 8.40 6.47
N PHE A 417 -4.37 9.01 5.33
CA PHE A 417 -2.97 9.34 5.07
C PHE A 417 -2.41 10.32 6.10
N TYR A 418 -3.16 11.39 6.41
CA TYR A 418 -2.69 12.36 7.40
C TYR A 418 -2.49 11.72 8.77
N GLU A 419 -3.40 10.85 9.21
CA GLU A 419 -3.28 10.12 10.48
C GLU A 419 -1.97 9.31 10.58
N GLU A 420 -1.48 8.74 9.46
CA GLU A 420 -0.20 8.03 9.42
C GLU A 420 1.02 8.92 9.74
N VAL A 421 0.94 10.22 9.44
CA VAL A 421 2.06 11.19 9.60
C VAL A 421 1.74 12.30 10.60
N ALA A 422 0.60 12.21 11.27
CA ALA A 422 0.09 13.28 12.16
C ALA A 422 0.90 13.43 13.45
N THR A 423 1.45 12.35 13.99
CA THR A 423 2.05 12.32 15.32
C THR A 423 3.50 11.85 15.27
N PRO A 424 4.46 12.72 14.97
CA PRO A 424 5.88 12.38 15.03
C PRO A 424 6.32 12.17 16.48
N LEU A 425 7.10 11.11 16.71
CA LEU A 425 7.64 10.73 18.02
C LEU A 425 9.16 10.83 18.07
N LEU A 426 9.85 10.55 16.95
CA LEU A 426 11.30 10.66 16.80
C LEU A 426 11.63 11.28 15.44
N THR A 427 12.79 11.97 15.38
CA THR A 427 13.41 12.45 14.15
C THR A 427 14.83 11.95 14.03
N ASP A 428 15.40 12.02 12.81
CA ASP A 428 16.80 11.71 12.53
C ASP A 428 17.24 10.35 13.10
N ILE A 429 16.49 9.30 12.75
CA ILE A 429 16.73 7.95 13.25
C ILE A 429 17.86 7.31 12.43
N ALA A 430 18.92 6.89 13.10
CA ALA A 430 20.02 6.11 12.54
C ALA A 430 20.12 4.76 13.24
N MET A 431 20.19 3.68 12.46
CA MET A 431 20.27 2.32 12.96
C MET A 431 21.61 1.69 12.56
N THR A 432 22.37 1.23 13.53
CA THR A 432 23.68 0.60 13.34
C THR A 432 23.62 -0.87 13.74
N TYR A 433 24.18 -1.73 12.90
CA TYR A 433 24.19 -3.18 13.08
C TYR A 433 25.62 -3.68 12.95
N VAL A 434 26.30 -3.83 14.09
CA VAL A 434 27.67 -4.37 14.11
C VAL A 434 27.61 -5.85 13.74
N GLY A 435 28.34 -6.25 12.71
CA GLY A 435 28.30 -7.62 12.14
C GLY A 435 27.17 -7.86 11.12
N GLY A 436 26.37 -6.84 10.82
CA GLY A 436 25.37 -6.89 9.75
C GLY A 436 25.94 -6.44 8.40
N THR A 437 25.50 -7.08 7.33
CA THR A 437 25.82 -6.72 5.92
C THR A 437 24.55 -6.76 5.06
N ASN A 438 24.66 -6.24 3.85
CA ASN A 438 23.55 -6.18 2.90
C ASN A 438 22.27 -5.60 3.54
N LEU A 439 22.45 -4.56 4.36
CA LEU A 439 21.37 -3.93 5.12
C LEU A 439 20.39 -3.23 4.19
N THR A 440 19.11 -3.32 4.51
CA THR A 440 18.09 -2.43 3.96
C THR A 440 18.27 -1.01 4.52
N GLN A 441 17.38 -0.07 4.21
CA GLN A 441 17.48 1.30 4.71
C GLN A 441 17.65 1.35 6.24
N THR A 442 18.63 2.13 6.71
CA THR A 442 18.99 2.25 8.13
C THR A 442 18.81 3.67 8.67
N ASN A 443 18.53 4.64 7.82
CA ASN A 443 18.34 6.04 8.21
C ASN A 443 16.92 6.49 7.84
N PHE A 444 16.21 7.11 8.79
CA PHE A 444 14.84 7.55 8.62
C PHE A 444 14.67 8.96 9.18
N SER A 445 13.94 9.80 8.46
CA SER A 445 13.72 11.19 8.87
C SER A 445 12.80 11.29 10.09
N HIS A 446 11.77 10.46 10.16
CA HIS A 446 10.75 10.50 11.20
C HIS A 446 10.27 9.10 11.56
N TYR A 447 9.85 8.95 12.82
CA TYR A 447 9.06 7.82 13.32
C TYR A 447 7.76 8.36 13.90
N TYR A 448 6.65 7.81 13.45
CA TYR A 448 5.31 8.25 13.81
C TYR A 448 4.63 7.29 14.78
N ASP A 449 3.68 7.80 15.55
CA ASP A 449 2.92 7.00 16.52
C ASP A 449 2.20 5.83 15.84
N GLY A 450 2.25 4.68 16.49
CA GLY A 450 1.65 3.46 15.97
C GLY A 450 2.32 2.86 14.73
N SER A 451 3.37 3.48 14.18
CA SER A 451 4.15 2.94 13.07
C SER A 451 5.19 1.90 13.52
N GLU A 452 5.92 1.37 12.58
CA GLU A 452 7.06 0.47 12.80
C GLU A 452 8.12 0.70 11.72
N ILE A 453 9.38 0.78 12.11
CA ILE A 453 10.50 0.74 11.19
C ILE A 453 11.00 -0.70 11.10
N VAL A 454 11.17 -1.20 9.88
CA VAL A 454 11.67 -2.55 9.63
C VAL A 454 12.98 -2.48 8.88
N VAL A 455 14.03 -3.06 9.46
CA VAL A 455 15.35 -3.19 8.84
C VAL A 455 15.71 -4.67 8.77
N ALA A 456 16.14 -5.12 7.61
CA ALA A 456 16.62 -6.48 7.40
C ALA A 456 18.05 -6.49 6.89
N GLY A 457 18.76 -7.58 7.15
CA GLY A 457 20.14 -7.74 6.70
C GLY A 457 20.63 -9.17 6.90
N GLU A 458 21.86 -9.39 6.45
CA GLU A 458 22.61 -10.64 6.63
C GLU A 458 23.60 -10.46 7.78
N ILE A 459 23.90 -11.53 8.52
CA ILE A 459 24.92 -11.57 9.55
C ILE A 459 26.17 -12.21 8.99
N ILE A 460 27.33 -11.52 9.14
CA ILE A 460 28.61 -11.97 8.57
C ILE A 460 29.20 -13.13 9.36
N ASP A 461 28.99 -13.17 10.67
CA ASP A 461 29.60 -14.15 11.56
C ASP A 461 28.57 -14.71 12.54
N ASN A 462 28.24 -15.99 12.37
CA ASN A 462 27.32 -16.72 13.26
C ASN A 462 27.89 -16.97 14.68
N ASN A 463 29.16 -16.63 14.93
CA ASN A 463 29.82 -16.74 16.24
C ASN A 463 29.68 -15.48 17.09
N ILE A 464 28.89 -14.47 16.63
CA ILE A 464 28.64 -13.27 17.43
C ILE A 464 27.70 -13.64 18.58
N GLU A 465 28.24 -13.83 19.77
CA GLU A 465 27.47 -14.14 20.99
C GLU A 465 26.43 -13.05 21.32
N ASN A 466 26.65 -11.81 20.85
CA ASN A 466 25.74 -10.68 21.08
C ASN A 466 25.63 -9.81 19.82
N PHE A 467 24.57 -10.01 19.03
CA PHE A 467 24.20 -9.07 17.98
C PHE A 467 23.35 -7.95 18.59
N VAL A 468 23.97 -6.80 18.83
CA VAL A 468 23.32 -5.65 19.46
C VAL A 468 23.10 -4.56 18.42
N PRO A 469 21.86 -4.34 17.96
CA PRO A 469 21.56 -3.16 17.17
C PRO A 469 21.58 -1.93 18.06
N GLU A 470 22.11 -0.88 17.53
CA GLU A 470 22.06 0.44 18.13
C GLU A 470 21.14 1.34 17.28
N VAL A 471 20.13 1.89 17.91
CA VAL A 471 19.25 2.88 17.28
C VAL A 471 19.48 4.21 18.00
N VAL A 472 19.94 5.18 17.25
CA VAL A 472 20.10 6.56 17.70
C VAL A 472 19.03 7.41 17.05
N ALA A 473 18.28 8.14 17.86
CA ALA A 473 17.21 9.01 17.36
C ALA A 473 17.11 10.28 18.22
N ILE A 474 16.55 11.33 17.66
CA ILE A 474 16.33 12.59 18.36
C ILE A 474 14.90 12.65 18.87
N SER A 475 14.74 12.76 20.20
CA SER A 475 13.48 13.20 20.79
C SER A 475 13.55 14.71 21.00
N VAL A 476 13.03 15.44 20.05
CA VAL A 476 13.18 16.90 19.96
C VAL A 476 12.52 17.63 21.13
N ARG A 477 11.46 17.04 21.74
CA ARG A 477 10.74 17.68 22.86
C ARG A 477 11.58 17.88 24.11
N ILE A 478 12.53 16.97 24.35
CA ILE A 478 13.45 17.04 25.51
C ILE A 478 14.87 17.42 25.09
N ASN A 479 15.08 17.72 23.81
CA ASN A 479 16.38 18.02 23.20
C ASN A 479 17.45 16.97 23.57
N LEU A 480 17.04 15.69 23.59
CA LEU A 480 17.85 14.55 24.00
C LEU A 480 18.00 13.59 22.82
N GLN A 481 19.24 13.21 22.58
CA GLN A 481 19.54 12.07 21.76
C GLN A 481 19.20 10.81 22.57
N LEU A 482 18.25 10.03 22.06
CA LEU A 482 17.89 8.74 22.64
C LEU A 482 18.69 7.66 21.95
N THR A 483 19.35 6.83 22.74
CA THR A 483 19.99 5.61 22.24
C THR A 483 19.20 4.42 22.76
N PHE A 484 18.75 3.59 21.83
CA PHE A 484 18.06 2.35 22.14
C PHE A 484 19.00 1.20 21.80
N SER A 485 19.44 0.49 22.80
CA SER A 485 20.21 -0.74 22.65
C SER A 485 19.61 -1.82 23.54
N LYS A 486 19.50 -3.03 23.05
CA LYS A 486 19.08 -4.18 23.85
C LYS A 486 19.96 -5.36 23.50
N THR A 487 20.55 -5.96 24.51
CA THR A 487 21.19 -7.27 24.41
C THR A 487 20.08 -8.31 24.20
N ASN A 488 20.17 -9.09 23.14
CA ASN A 488 19.19 -10.12 22.86
C ASN A 488 19.54 -11.41 23.57
N GLU A 489 18.54 -12.03 24.18
CA GLU A 489 18.61 -13.44 24.45
C GLU A 489 18.33 -14.15 23.12
N PHE A 490 19.27 -14.98 22.66
CA PHE A 490 19.08 -15.85 21.51
C PHE A 490 17.96 -16.84 21.83
N VAL A 491 16.89 -16.83 21.05
CA VAL A 491 15.89 -17.88 21.13
C VAL A 491 16.23 -18.89 20.07
N ASP A 492 16.69 -20.06 20.49
CA ASP A 492 17.00 -21.20 19.64
C ASP A 492 15.76 -21.63 18.80
N SER A 493 15.89 -21.64 17.50
CA SER A 493 14.80 -21.85 16.55
C SER A 493 14.63 -23.32 16.14
N SER A 494 14.69 -24.24 17.07
CA SER A 494 14.52 -25.68 16.77
C SER A 494 13.11 -26.09 16.30
N THR A 495 12.22 -25.16 15.94
CA THR A 495 10.87 -25.47 15.45
C THR A 495 10.50 -24.71 14.17
N GLY A 496 10.90 -25.25 13.02
CA GLY A 496 10.11 -25.26 11.79
C GLY A 496 9.53 -23.94 11.25
N ILE A 497 10.31 -22.84 11.19
CA ILE A 497 10.00 -21.79 10.20
C ILE A 497 10.50 -22.31 8.86
N ALA A 498 9.68 -22.16 7.80
CA ALA A 498 10.11 -22.54 6.46
C ALA A 498 11.46 -21.90 6.16
N ASP A 499 12.47 -22.72 5.90
CA ASP A 499 13.83 -22.30 5.56
C ASP A 499 13.75 -21.21 4.46
N GLY A 500 14.35 -20.06 4.72
CA GLY A 500 14.41 -18.95 3.77
C GLY A 500 13.36 -17.84 3.93
N LEU A 501 12.42 -17.88 4.91
CA LEU A 501 11.42 -16.82 5.07
C LEU A 501 12.07 -15.45 5.34
N LEU A 502 13.04 -15.37 6.24
CA LEU A 502 13.70 -14.09 6.56
C LEU A 502 14.56 -13.58 5.41
N GLN A 503 15.22 -14.49 4.69
CA GLN A 503 15.90 -14.17 3.44
C GLN A 503 14.91 -13.64 2.39
N ARG A 504 13.69 -14.19 2.35
CA ARG A 504 12.64 -13.72 1.45
C ARG A 504 12.11 -12.34 1.86
N VAL A 505 11.94 -12.07 3.17
CA VAL A 505 11.59 -10.73 3.70
C VAL A 505 12.68 -9.72 3.38
N TRP A 506 13.95 -10.07 3.59
CA TRP A 506 15.08 -9.22 3.19
C TRP A 506 15.05 -8.93 1.69
N ALA A 507 14.87 -9.95 0.85
CA ALA A 507 14.80 -9.79 -0.59
C ALA A 507 13.61 -8.90 -1.01
N TYR A 508 12.45 -9.08 -0.38
CA TYR A 508 11.26 -8.26 -0.60
C TYR A 508 11.55 -6.77 -0.31
N LEU A 509 12.09 -6.47 0.88
CA LEU A 509 12.42 -5.10 1.27
C LEU A 509 13.49 -4.50 0.35
N THR A 510 14.53 -5.29 0.00
CA THR A 510 15.59 -4.85 -0.89
C THR A 510 15.06 -4.53 -2.29
N VAL A 511 14.20 -5.39 -2.87
CA VAL A 511 13.58 -5.13 -4.17
C VAL A 511 12.73 -3.86 -4.13
N LYS A 512 11.95 -3.64 -3.07
CA LYS A 512 11.17 -2.41 -2.88
C LYS A 512 12.06 -1.17 -2.89
N GLN A 513 13.13 -1.17 -2.12
CA GLN A 513 14.06 -0.04 -2.03
C GLN A 513 14.83 0.20 -3.33
N LEU A 514 15.21 -0.87 -4.04
CA LEU A 514 15.85 -0.74 -5.35
C LEU A 514 14.90 -0.13 -6.39
N LEU A 515 13.63 -0.51 -6.38
CA LEU A 515 12.62 0.10 -7.25
C LEU A 515 12.41 1.59 -6.95
N GLU A 516 12.42 1.99 -5.69
CA GLU A 516 12.36 3.41 -5.28
C GLU A 516 13.65 4.14 -5.68
N LYS A 517 14.82 3.51 -5.47
CA LYS A 517 16.11 4.09 -5.87
C LYS A 517 16.21 4.27 -7.38
N GLU A 518 15.71 3.33 -8.18
CA GLU A 518 15.70 3.43 -9.65
C GLU A 518 15.02 4.71 -10.15
N LEU A 519 14.01 5.23 -9.43
CA LEU A 519 13.37 6.49 -9.78
C LEU A 519 14.27 7.71 -9.58
N LEU A 520 15.17 7.64 -8.60
CA LEU A 520 15.96 8.79 -8.15
C LEU A 520 17.32 8.90 -8.85
N VAL A 521 17.77 7.82 -9.49
CA VAL A 521 19.10 7.75 -10.13
C VAL A 521 18.99 7.78 -11.65
N SER A 522 20.07 8.14 -12.33
CA SER A 522 20.17 8.20 -13.79
C SER A 522 21.49 7.59 -14.31
N GLY A 523 21.59 7.42 -15.63
CA GLY A 523 22.81 6.94 -16.29
C GLY A 523 23.25 5.54 -15.84
N PRO A 524 24.57 5.27 -15.71
CA PRO A 524 25.10 3.94 -15.38
C PRO A 524 24.62 3.41 -14.02
N GLU A 525 24.37 4.28 -13.04
CA GLU A 525 23.85 3.89 -11.74
C GLU A 525 22.42 3.35 -11.85
N LYS A 526 21.57 3.95 -12.67
CA LYS A 526 20.21 3.45 -12.94
C LYS A 526 20.24 2.05 -13.52
N GLU A 527 21.11 1.79 -14.52
CA GLU A 527 21.26 0.47 -15.13
C GLU A 527 21.76 -0.56 -14.11
N LYS A 528 22.68 -0.20 -13.22
CA LYS A 528 23.13 -1.09 -12.15
C LYS A 528 21.99 -1.45 -11.21
N VAL A 529 21.25 -0.45 -10.70
CA VAL A 529 20.11 -0.65 -9.80
C VAL A 529 19.04 -1.52 -10.47
N LYS A 530 18.73 -1.26 -11.74
CA LYS A 530 17.79 -2.05 -12.54
C LYS A 530 18.23 -3.51 -12.65
N ASN A 531 19.51 -3.78 -12.93
CA ASN A 531 20.07 -5.12 -13.02
C ASN A 531 20.02 -5.86 -11.67
N ASP A 532 20.35 -5.19 -10.57
CA ASP A 532 20.29 -5.78 -9.23
C ASP A 532 18.84 -6.09 -8.83
N THR A 533 17.89 -5.20 -9.12
CA THR A 533 16.45 -5.43 -8.96
C THR A 533 15.99 -6.64 -9.77
N LEU A 534 16.38 -6.72 -11.04
CA LEU A 534 16.03 -7.81 -11.93
C LEU A 534 16.55 -9.17 -11.41
N LYS A 535 17.82 -9.23 -10.98
CA LYS A 535 18.42 -10.45 -10.41
C LYS A 535 17.65 -10.95 -9.20
N LEU A 536 17.33 -10.07 -8.24
CA LEU A 536 16.58 -10.43 -7.05
C LEU A 536 15.14 -10.83 -7.39
N SER A 537 14.47 -10.09 -8.27
CA SER A 537 13.11 -10.41 -8.70
C SER A 537 13.01 -11.78 -9.37
N LEU A 538 13.98 -12.14 -10.22
CA LEU A 538 14.04 -13.46 -10.84
C LEU A 538 14.38 -14.56 -9.83
N LYS A 539 15.35 -14.33 -8.94
CA LYS A 539 15.78 -15.30 -7.92
C LYS A 539 14.65 -15.68 -6.99
N TYR A 540 13.85 -14.70 -6.55
CA TYR A 540 12.75 -14.92 -5.61
C TYR A 540 11.37 -15.00 -6.28
N SER A 541 11.35 -15.02 -7.62
CA SER A 541 10.12 -15.12 -8.43
C SER A 541 9.10 -14.02 -8.11
N PHE A 542 9.57 -12.77 -7.93
CA PHE A 542 8.69 -11.62 -7.77
C PHE A 542 8.35 -11.01 -9.13
N VAL A 543 7.06 -10.79 -9.39
CA VAL A 543 6.60 -9.98 -10.52
C VAL A 543 6.69 -8.50 -10.12
N THR A 544 7.45 -7.74 -10.86
CA THR A 544 7.79 -6.33 -10.62
C THR A 544 7.62 -5.54 -11.92
N PRO A 545 7.80 -4.21 -11.94
CA PRO A 545 7.84 -3.46 -13.20
C PRO A 545 8.88 -3.96 -14.22
N LEU A 546 9.89 -4.72 -13.77
CA LEU A 546 10.96 -5.27 -14.62
C LEU A 546 10.74 -6.73 -15.02
N THR A 547 9.79 -7.43 -14.40
CA THR A 547 9.55 -8.87 -14.62
C THR A 547 8.08 -9.11 -14.93
N SER A 548 7.82 -10.19 -15.66
CA SER A 548 6.46 -10.67 -15.95
C SER A 548 6.41 -12.18 -15.79
N MET A 549 5.25 -12.71 -15.51
CA MET A 549 5.02 -14.15 -15.46
C MET A 549 4.30 -14.59 -16.72
N VAL A 550 4.79 -15.63 -17.37
CA VAL A 550 4.16 -16.21 -18.56
C VAL A 550 3.75 -17.65 -18.28
N VAL A 551 2.58 -18.01 -18.78
CA VAL A 551 2.04 -19.37 -18.69
C VAL A 551 1.86 -19.90 -20.11
N THR A 552 2.49 -21.02 -20.41
CA THR A 552 2.38 -21.69 -21.71
C THR A 552 2.18 -23.18 -21.51
N LYS A 553 1.56 -23.83 -22.49
CA LYS A 553 1.46 -25.31 -22.49
C LYS A 553 2.85 -25.94 -22.48
N PRO A 554 3.11 -26.98 -21.69
CA PRO A 554 4.35 -27.76 -21.79
C PRO A 554 4.54 -28.33 -23.21
N GLN A 555 5.78 -28.34 -23.70
CA GLN A 555 6.06 -28.87 -25.03
C GLN A 555 5.77 -30.38 -25.06
N GLY A 556 4.89 -30.83 -25.96
CA GLY A 556 4.68 -32.26 -26.23
C GLY A 556 3.23 -32.71 -26.51
N GLU A 557 2.22 -31.85 -26.40
CA GLU A 557 0.85 -32.27 -26.68
C GLU A 557 0.14 -31.29 -27.61
N ASP A 558 -0.24 -31.80 -28.78
CA ASP A 558 -1.11 -31.10 -29.72
C ASP A 558 -2.56 -31.18 -29.29
N MET A 559 -3.21 -30.02 -29.13
CA MET A 559 -4.67 -29.90 -29.20
C MET A 559 -5.07 -28.48 -29.61
N ASP A 560 -5.99 -28.39 -30.51
CA ASP A 560 -6.49 -27.18 -31.15
C ASP A 560 -7.11 -26.17 -30.17
N VAL A 561 -6.55 -24.97 -30.13
CA VAL A 561 -7.15 -23.81 -29.48
C VAL A 561 -7.34 -22.70 -30.50
N LEU A 562 -8.57 -22.40 -30.78
CA LEU A 562 -8.99 -21.62 -31.97
C LEU A 562 -9.06 -20.10 -31.78
N HIS A 563 -8.68 -19.50 -30.62
CA HIS A 563 -8.82 -18.05 -30.43
C HIS A 563 -7.69 -17.40 -29.64
N LYS A 564 -7.31 -16.18 -30.04
CA LYS A 564 -6.28 -15.35 -29.37
C LYS A 564 -6.83 -14.75 -28.07
N PRO A 565 -6.09 -14.86 -26.93
CA PRO A 565 -6.39 -14.07 -25.74
C PRO A 565 -6.20 -12.57 -26.02
N LYS A 566 -7.08 -11.73 -25.45
CA LYS A 566 -6.95 -10.27 -25.58
C LYS A 566 -5.92 -9.75 -24.56
N GLU A 567 -4.98 -8.93 -25.02
CA GLU A 567 -4.12 -8.15 -24.13
C GLU A 567 -4.98 -7.22 -23.26
N GLY A 568 -4.67 -7.13 -21.97
CA GLY A 568 -5.30 -6.20 -21.05
C GLY A 568 -5.01 -4.76 -21.50
N GLY A 569 -5.88 -4.21 -22.33
CA GLY A 569 -5.80 -2.82 -22.75
C GLY A 569 -6.15 -1.88 -21.61
N VAL A 570 -5.41 -0.82 -21.47
CA VAL A 570 -5.78 0.33 -20.63
C VAL A 570 -7.11 0.87 -21.18
N VAL A 571 -8.20 0.66 -20.44
CA VAL A 571 -9.50 1.21 -20.80
C VAL A 571 -9.46 2.70 -20.50
N ARG A 572 -9.32 3.52 -21.55
CA ARG A 572 -9.74 4.92 -21.48
C ARG A 572 -11.26 4.92 -21.38
N SER A 573 -11.79 5.36 -20.27
CA SER A 573 -13.23 5.58 -20.10
C SER A 573 -13.62 6.88 -20.80
N ASP A 574 -14.21 6.78 -21.97
CA ASP A 574 -14.99 7.89 -22.54
C ASP A 574 -16.27 8.05 -21.72
N SER A 575 -16.30 9.11 -20.93
CA SER A 575 -17.47 9.50 -20.13
C SER A 575 -18.40 10.39 -20.95
N HIS A 576 -19.51 9.81 -21.43
CA HIS A 576 -20.71 10.58 -21.73
C HIS A 576 -21.94 9.85 -21.20
N ALA A 577 -22.47 10.30 -20.08
CA ALA A 577 -23.87 10.12 -19.69
C ALA A 577 -24.28 11.21 -18.69
N THR A 578 -25.32 11.91 -19.05
CA THR A 578 -26.03 12.99 -18.38
C THR A 578 -26.79 12.53 -17.12
N PRO A 579 -27.13 13.43 -16.19
CA PRO A 579 -27.59 13.05 -14.85
C PRO A 579 -29.12 12.91 -14.76
N ALA A 580 -29.55 12.00 -13.91
CA ALA A 580 -30.92 11.95 -13.41
C ALA A 580 -30.97 12.18 -11.90
N ASN A 581 -31.84 13.11 -11.51
CA ASN A 581 -32.17 13.53 -10.16
C ASN A 581 -32.63 12.40 -9.24
N SER A 582 -32.21 12.41 -7.99
CA SER A 582 -33.11 12.08 -6.87
C SER A 582 -32.64 12.69 -5.56
N LYS A 583 -33.58 13.36 -4.90
CA LYS A 583 -33.53 13.93 -3.55
C LYS A 583 -33.72 12.82 -2.50
N TYR A 584 -33.16 12.99 -1.31
CA TYR A 584 -33.77 12.89 0.03
C TYR A 584 -32.72 12.58 1.10
N LEU A 585 -32.54 13.56 1.99
CA LEU A 585 -32.80 13.62 3.43
C LEU A 585 -31.93 12.77 4.39
N LEU A 586 -31.22 13.55 5.22
CA LEU A 586 -30.71 13.29 6.59
C LEU A 586 -31.86 12.87 7.56
N PRO A 587 -31.65 12.52 8.85
CA PRO A 587 -30.55 12.84 9.75
C PRO A 587 -30.27 11.83 10.90
N CYS A 588 -29.38 12.23 11.80
CA CYS A 588 -29.36 12.09 13.29
C CYS A 588 -28.26 11.27 13.94
N HIS A 589 -27.43 12.04 14.62
CA HIS A 589 -26.98 12.00 16.03
C HIS A 589 -26.89 10.67 16.78
N LEU A 590 -25.75 10.44 17.45
CA LEU A 590 -25.70 10.41 18.92
C LEU A 590 -24.27 10.40 19.47
N PHE A 591 -24.09 11.25 20.47
CA PHE A 591 -22.97 11.42 21.39
C PHE A 591 -22.69 10.16 22.23
N TYR A 592 -21.44 9.93 22.61
CA TYR A 592 -21.06 9.76 24.02
C TYR A 592 -19.55 9.98 24.20
N GLY A 593 -19.23 10.93 25.05
CA GLY A 593 -17.91 11.11 25.60
C GLY A 593 -17.72 10.26 26.86
N PHE A 594 -16.49 10.05 27.23
CA PHE A 594 -16.09 9.91 28.64
C PHE A 594 -14.65 10.33 28.88
N ASN A 595 -14.50 10.95 30.02
CA ASN A 595 -13.38 11.65 30.62
C ASN A 595 -12.30 10.75 31.21
N ASP A 596 -11.13 11.35 31.30
CA ASP A 596 -10.23 11.56 32.43
C ASP A 596 -9.29 10.47 32.95
N SER A 597 -8.05 10.92 32.90
CA SER A 597 -7.02 10.96 33.93
C SER A 597 -6.56 9.67 34.60
N LYS A 598 -5.28 9.37 34.42
CA LYS A 598 -4.29 9.37 35.51
C LYS A 598 -2.87 9.14 34.98
N MET A 599 -2.01 10.12 35.23
CA MET A 599 -0.55 9.95 35.15
C MET A 599 -0.09 8.95 36.22
N HIS A 600 0.69 7.97 35.79
CA HIS A 600 1.69 7.36 36.64
C HIS A 600 2.98 7.19 35.83
N HIS A 601 4.06 7.67 36.42
CA HIS A 601 5.43 7.38 36.03
C HIS A 601 5.61 5.86 35.93
N ASN A 602 5.88 5.37 34.73
CA ASN A 602 6.39 4.04 34.55
C ASN A 602 7.50 4.06 33.48
N GLU A 603 8.55 3.32 33.79
CA GLU A 603 9.76 3.13 33.00
C GLU A 603 9.46 2.91 31.52
N MET A 604 10.24 3.58 30.65
CA MET A 604 10.19 3.40 29.21
C MET A 604 10.47 1.93 28.86
N MET A 605 9.45 1.18 28.59
CA MET A 605 9.61 -0.16 28.02
C MET A 605 9.82 -0.06 26.52
N ILE A 606 11.06 -0.34 26.11
CA ILE A 606 11.46 -0.40 24.72
C ILE A 606 11.39 -1.86 24.29
N LYS A 607 10.62 -2.15 23.27
CA LYS A 607 10.54 -3.49 22.70
C LYS A 607 11.34 -3.54 21.41
N HIS A 608 12.52 -4.17 21.45
CA HIS A 608 13.36 -4.52 20.31
C HIS A 608 13.24 -6.01 20.03
N TYR A 609 13.26 -6.40 18.77
CA TYR A 609 13.07 -7.79 18.39
C TYR A 609 13.90 -8.17 17.17
N PHE A 610 14.55 -9.33 17.23
CA PHE A 610 15.45 -9.86 16.21
C PHE A 610 15.09 -11.29 15.81
N TYR A 611 15.34 -11.59 14.53
CA TYR A 611 15.21 -12.92 13.96
C TYR A 611 16.53 -13.36 13.31
N PHE A 612 17.06 -14.50 13.70
CA PHE A 612 18.28 -15.11 13.18
C PHE A 612 18.00 -16.52 12.63
N LEU A 613 18.56 -16.87 11.47
CA LEU A 613 18.63 -18.24 10.98
C LEU A 613 20.09 -18.69 10.96
N ASN A 614 20.40 -19.74 11.70
CA ASN A 614 21.65 -20.48 11.52
C ASN A 614 21.49 -21.46 10.39
N ASN A 615 22.30 -21.32 9.35
CA ASN A 615 22.50 -22.36 8.36
C ASN A 615 23.44 -23.42 8.97
N HIS A 616 22.95 -24.62 9.14
CA HIS A 616 23.75 -25.85 9.17
C HIS A 616 23.50 -26.63 7.92
#